data_589027912e31560d3f11ea5c71f1997f
#
_entry.id   589027912e31560d3f11ea5c71f1997f
#
_cell.length_a   1.000
_cell.length_b   1.000
_cell.length_c   1.000
_cell.angle_alpha   90.00
_cell.angle_beta   90.00
_cell.angle_gamma   90.00
#
_symmetry.space_group_name_H-M   'P 1'
#
loop_
_entity.id
_entity.type
_entity.pdbx_description
1 polymer ?
#
loop_
_entity_poly.entity_id
_entity_poly.type
_entity_poly.pdbx_seq_one_letter_code
_entity_poly.pdbx_strand_id
1 'polypeptide(L)'
;MGKWCFGRKPGRTLGLLMLVILSFLVFRSWLLQDSGMRLRTTYKGFTEAVDLYFDHLMSRVVPLQYKHGGPIIAVQVENEYGSYNRDPAYMPYIKKALEDRGIVELLLTSDNKDGLQKGVMDGVLATINLQSQHELQLLTNFLLSVQRVQPKMVMEYWTGWFDSWGGPHNILDSSEVLKTVSAILDAGSSINLYMFHGGTNFGFINGAMHFHEYKSDVTSYDYDAVLTEAGDYTAKYFKLRGFFGSLSGVPLPPQPDLLPKTAYEPLRPNLYLSLWDALQYMEEPVNSEKPVNMENLPINNGNGQSFGYTLYETTIASSGILSGLVRDRGQVFVNTVSVGFLDYERKKIVIPLIQGYTRLRILVENRGRVNYGDNIDDQRKGLIGNIYLNDSPLKKFRIYSLDMKKSFFQRFSVDKWSPIPEEPMFPAFFLGALSISLSPFDTFMKLEGWEKGVVFVNGQNLGRYWNIGPQETLYLPGAWLDQGINQVIVFEEKMAGPVIQFTETPHLGRSQYLD
;
A
#
# COMPACT_ATOMS: atom_id res chain seq x y z
N MET A 1 -2.77 -12.93 3.83
CA MET A 1 -3.90 -12.33 4.57
C MET A 1 -5.00 -13.37 4.70
N GLY A 2 -5.33 -13.81 5.89
CA GLY A 2 -6.37 -14.82 6.14
C GLY A 2 -7.70 -14.13 6.47
N LYS A 3 -8.73 -14.39 5.69
CA LYS A 3 -10.11 -13.96 5.98
C LYS A 3 -10.84 -15.12 6.68
N TRP A 4 -11.58 -14.84 7.75
CA TRP A 4 -12.33 -15.83 8.53
C TRP A 4 -13.83 -15.67 8.27
N CYS A 5 -14.52 -16.75 7.94
CA CYS A 5 -15.96 -16.78 7.78
C CYS A 5 -16.64 -17.58 8.92
N PHE A 6 -17.73 -17.05 9.46
CA PHE A 6 -18.60 -17.74 10.41
C PHE A 6 -19.96 -18.04 9.78
N GLY A 7 -20.30 -19.30 9.61
CA GLY A 7 -21.60 -19.75 9.13
C GLY A 7 -22.44 -20.41 10.23
N ARG A 8 -23.76 -20.42 10.06
CA ARG A 8 -24.79 -20.80 11.04
C ARG A 8 -24.89 -22.30 11.39
N LYS A 9 -23.94 -23.18 11.04
CA LYS A 9 -23.98 -24.61 11.44
C LYS A 9 -22.79 -24.98 12.32
N PRO A 10 -23.04 -25.55 13.53
CA PRO A 10 -21.96 -25.98 14.40
C PRO A 10 -21.25 -27.20 13.81
N GLY A 11 -19.96 -27.19 13.75
CA GLY A 11 -19.16 -28.38 13.57
C GLY A 11 -18.00 -28.36 12.57
N ARG A 12 -17.79 -27.31 11.79
CA ARG A 12 -16.57 -27.20 10.94
C ARG A 12 -16.19 -25.74 10.77
N THR A 13 -15.12 -25.32 11.40
CA THR A 13 -14.43 -24.07 11.05
C THR A 13 -13.75 -24.32 9.70
N LEU A 14 -14.46 -24.09 8.61
CA LEU A 14 -13.85 -24.06 7.28
C LEU A 14 -13.22 -22.68 7.11
N GLY A 15 -11.91 -22.64 7.07
CA GLY A 15 -11.17 -21.45 6.67
C GLY A 15 -11.49 -21.13 5.21
N LEU A 16 -12.16 -20.01 4.94
CA LEU A 16 -12.30 -19.48 3.59
C LEU A 16 -10.97 -18.82 3.23
N LEU A 17 -10.12 -19.53 2.50
CA LEU A 17 -8.99 -18.91 1.84
C LEU A 17 -9.53 -18.20 0.60
N MET A 18 -9.91 -16.93 0.75
CA MET A 18 -10.30 -16.10 -0.37
C MET A 18 -9.03 -15.57 -1.04
N LEU A 19 -8.74 -16.13 -2.21
CA LEU A 19 -7.66 -15.66 -3.04
C LEU A 19 -8.18 -14.45 -3.84
N VAL A 20 -7.85 -13.23 -3.39
CA VAL A 20 -8.02 -12.03 -4.22
C VAL A 20 -6.90 -12.05 -5.25
N ILE A 21 -7.15 -12.77 -6.35
CA ILE A 21 -6.11 -13.13 -7.33
C ILE A 21 -5.67 -11.91 -8.15
N LEU A 22 -6.54 -10.93 -8.32
CA LEU A 22 -6.34 -9.84 -9.30
C LEU A 22 -5.71 -8.58 -8.74
N SER A 23 -5.76 -8.34 -7.43
CA SER A 23 -5.07 -7.18 -6.84
C SER A 23 -3.56 -7.16 -7.13
N PHE A 24 -2.94 -8.33 -7.32
CA PHE A 24 -1.53 -8.41 -7.71
C PHE A 24 -1.23 -7.99 -9.16
N LEU A 25 -2.17 -8.08 -10.08
CA LEU A 25 -1.96 -7.67 -11.49
C LEU A 25 -2.10 -6.16 -11.67
N VAL A 26 -2.97 -5.51 -10.93
CA VAL A 26 -3.15 -4.05 -10.96
C VAL A 26 -1.88 -3.32 -10.52
N PHE A 27 -1.07 -3.93 -9.64
CA PHE A 27 0.16 -3.33 -9.12
C PHE A 27 1.43 -3.64 -9.92
N ARG A 28 1.33 -4.32 -11.08
CA ARG A 28 2.51 -4.57 -11.90
C ARG A 28 2.84 -3.35 -12.77
N SER A 29 3.72 -2.52 -12.26
CA SER A 29 4.14 -1.27 -12.91
C SER A 29 4.65 -1.44 -14.35
N TRP A 30 5.28 -2.59 -14.67
CA TRP A 30 5.75 -2.88 -16.02
C TRP A 30 4.63 -2.96 -17.07
N LEU A 31 3.38 -3.27 -16.67
CA LEU A 31 2.23 -3.19 -17.58
C LEU A 31 2.01 -1.77 -18.11
N LEU A 32 2.31 -0.76 -17.30
CA LEU A 32 2.15 0.65 -17.67
C LEU A 32 3.25 1.17 -18.62
N GLN A 33 4.21 0.33 -19.03
CA GLN A 33 5.15 0.66 -20.10
C GLN A 33 4.46 0.79 -21.44
N ASP A 34 3.45 -0.04 -21.66
CA ASP A 34 2.59 0.07 -22.84
C ASP A 34 1.67 1.29 -22.68
N SER A 35 1.84 2.28 -23.55
CA SER A 35 1.04 3.51 -23.56
C SER A 35 -0.45 3.28 -23.87
N GLY A 36 -0.78 2.17 -24.52
CA GLY A 36 -2.13 1.74 -24.85
C GLY A 36 -2.77 0.84 -23.79
N MET A 37 -2.05 0.49 -22.71
CA MET A 37 -2.53 -0.42 -21.68
C MET A 37 -3.86 0.04 -21.10
N ARG A 38 -4.79 -0.89 -21.04
CA ARG A 38 -6.08 -0.77 -20.37
C ARG A 38 -6.21 -1.89 -19.36
N LEU A 39 -5.97 -1.54 -18.10
CA LEU A 39 -6.03 -2.50 -16.99
C LEU A 39 -7.47 -2.97 -16.78
N ARG A 40 -7.63 -4.22 -16.32
CA ARG A 40 -8.93 -4.81 -16.00
C ARG A 40 -9.91 -4.75 -17.19
N THR A 41 -9.41 -5.03 -18.39
CA THR A 41 -10.18 -5.13 -19.64
C THR A 41 -9.71 -6.31 -20.47
N THR A 42 -10.38 -6.59 -21.57
CA THR A 42 -9.95 -7.58 -22.59
C THR A 42 -8.87 -7.04 -23.54
N TYR A 43 -8.23 -5.92 -23.20
CA TYR A 43 -7.06 -5.45 -23.93
C TYR A 43 -6.00 -6.56 -23.98
N LYS A 44 -5.51 -6.88 -25.18
CA LYS A 44 -4.67 -8.07 -25.42
C LYS A 44 -3.43 -8.11 -24.51
N GLY A 45 -2.71 -7.00 -24.37
CA GLY A 45 -1.53 -6.95 -23.50
C GLY A 45 -1.85 -7.23 -22.02
N PHE A 46 -3.06 -6.89 -21.56
CA PHE A 46 -3.51 -7.19 -20.20
C PHE A 46 -3.91 -8.65 -20.06
N THR A 47 -4.71 -9.19 -20.99
CA THR A 47 -5.16 -10.59 -20.92
C THR A 47 -4.00 -11.58 -21.03
N GLU A 48 -3.00 -11.32 -21.89
CA GLU A 48 -1.79 -12.14 -21.97
C GLU A 48 -1.03 -12.18 -20.63
N ALA A 49 -0.97 -11.05 -19.92
CA ALA A 49 -0.34 -11.00 -18.60
C ALA A 49 -1.16 -11.75 -17.53
N VAL A 50 -2.50 -11.66 -17.59
CA VAL A 50 -3.42 -12.43 -16.73
C VAL A 50 -3.25 -13.92 -16.97
N ASP A 51 -3.28 -14.36 -18.22
CA ASP A 51 -3.16 -15.76 -18.59
C ASP A 51 -1.83 -16.35 -18.09
N LEU A 52 -0.72 -15.67 -18.34
CA LEU A 52 0.59 -16.10 -17.84
C LEU A 52 0.64 -16.19 -16.31
N TYR A 53 0.04 -15.23 -15.62
CA TYR A 53 -0.04 -15.24 -14.16
C TYR A 53 -0.91 -16.41 -13.66
N PHE A 54 -2.07 -16.63 -14.26
CA PHE A 54 -2.96 -17.71 -13.89
C PHE A 54 -2.37 -19.09 -14.17
N ASP A 55 -1.62 -19.28 -15.26
CA ASP A 55 -0.93 -20.53 -15.56
C ASP A 55 0.03 -20.92 -14.43
N HIS A 56 0.74 -19.95 -13.87
CA HIS A 56 1.63 -20.20 -12.73
C HIS A 56 0.89 -20.35 -11.39
N LEU A 57 -0.17 -19.59 -11.17
CA LEU A 57 -0.87 -19.57 -9.89
C LEU A 57 -1.78 -20.80 -9.73
N MET A 58 -2.54 -21.16 -10.78
CA MET A 58 -3.55 -22.20 -10.69
C MET A 58 -2.94 -23.60 -10.44
N SER A 59 -1.73 -23.85 -10.89
CA SER A 59 -1.00 -25.08 -10.54
C SER A 59 -0.84 -25.29 -9.02
N ARG A 60 -0.87 -24.20 -8.24
CA ARG A 60 -0.77 -24.24 -6.77
C ARG A 60 -2.13 -24.18 -6.08
N VAL A 61 -3.11 -23.50 -6.69
CA VAL A 61 -4.43 -23.26 -6.11
C VAL A 61 -5.37 -24.45 -6.32
N VAL A 62 -5.38 -25.03 -7.52
CA VAL A 62 -6.31 -26.13 -7.89
C VAL A 62 -6.23 -27.33 -6.93
N PRO A 63 -5.05 -27.82 -6.52
CA PRO A 63 -4.95 -28.92 -5.56
C PRO A 63 -5.50 -28.59 -4.16
N LEU A 64 -5.65 -27.31 -3.83
CA LEU A 64 -6.13 -26.83 -2.53
C LEU A 64 -7.65 -26.62 -2.48
N GLN A 65 -8.37 -26.94 -3.54
CA GLN A 65 -9.82 -26.85 -3.57
C GLN A 65 -10.46 -27.91 -2.66
N TYR A 66 -11.62 -27.61 -2.08
CA TYR A 66 -12.34 -28.51 -1.18
C TYR A 66 -12.69 -29.84 -1.84
N LYS A 67 -13.10 -29.83 -3.10
CA LYS A 67 -13.34 -31.06 -3.88
C LYS A 67 -12.10 -31.94 -4.03
N HIS A 68 -10.92 -31.40 -3.85
CA HIS A 68 -9.65 -32.14 -3.87
C HIS A 68 -9.12 -32.39 -2.45
N GLY A 69 -9.90 -32.12 -1.39
CA GLY A 69 -9.51 -32.30 0.01
C GLY A 69 -8.82 -31.10 0.65
N GLY A 70 -8.70 -29.98 -0.06
CA GLY A 70 -8.11 -28.74 0.44
C GLY A 70 -9.11 -27.82 1.16
N PRO A 71 -8.67 -26.66 1.63
CA PRO A 71 -9.48 -25.73 2.40
C PRO A 71 -10.26 -24.70 1.57
N ILE A 72 -10.03 -24.59 0.25
CA ILE A 72 -10.65 -23.57 -0.60
C ILE A 72 -12.06 -24.02 -0.98
N ILE A 73 -13.07 -23.26 -0.57
CA ILE A 73 -14.49 -23.56 -0.81
C ILE A 73 -15.16 -22.61 -1.82
N ALA A 74 -14.52 -21.49 -2.12
CA ALA A 74 -15.01 -20.49 -3.07
C ALA A 74 -13.84 -19.67 -3.64
N VAL A 75 -14.03 -19.13 -4.85
CA VAL A 75 -13.07 -18.25 -5.53
C VAL A 75 -13.80 -17.00 -6.03
N GLN A 76 -13.26 -15.85 -5.65
CA GLN A 76 -13.79 -14.55 -6.10
C GLN A 76 -13.27 -14.25 -7.51
N VAL A 77 -14.17 -13.97 -8.44
CA VAL A 77 -13.85 -13.76 -9.87
C VAL A 77 -13.08 -12.47 -10.07
N GLU A 78 -13.44 -11.41 -9.40
CA GLU A 78 -12.82 -10.07 -9.40
C GLU A 78 -13.16 -9.35 -8.08
N ASN A 79 -12.65 -8.17 -7.84
CA ASN A 79 -12.98 -7.37 -6.67
C ASN A 79 -13.55 -6.02 -7.04
N GLU A 80 -14.80 -5.75 -6.68
CA GLU A 80 -15.49 -4.48 -6.90
C GLU A 80 -15.42 -3.99 -8.36
N TYR A 81 -15.43 -4.93 -9.29
CA TYR A 81 -15.34 -4.58 -10.71
C TYR A 81 -16.51 -3.71 -11.17
N GLY A 82 -17.68 -3.86 -10.57
CA GLY A 82 -18.84 -3.04 -10.90
C GLY A 82 -18.62 -1.54 -10.75
N SER A 83 -17.76 -1.13 -9.82
CA SER A 83 -17.38 0.28 -9.62
C SER A 83 -16.43 0.80 -10.70
N TYR A 84 -15.73 -0.09 -11.42
CA TYR A 84 -14.83 0.22 -12.53
C TYR A 84 -15.50 0.03 -13.89
N ASN A 85 -16.01 -1.15 -14.17
CA ASN A 85 -16.89 -1.57 -15.28
C ASN A 85 -16.56 -0.93 -16.66
N ARG A 86 -15.31 -0.95 -17.06
CA ARG A 86 -14.85 -0.36 -18.33
C ARG A 86 -15.03 -1.26 -19.54
N ASP A 87 -15.18 -2.57 -19.32
CA ASP A 87 -15.27 -3.57 -20.38
C ASP A 87 -16.23 -4.69 -19.99
N PRO A 88 -17.42 -4.78 -20.62
CA PRO A 88 -18.40 -5.82 -20.30
C PRO A 88 -17.95 -7.24 -20.64
N ALA A 89 -16.95 -7.41 -21.51
CA ALA A 89 -16.41 -8.73 -21.86
C ALA A 89 -15.36 -9.24 -20.85
N TYR A 90 -14.86 -8.38 -19.96
CA TYR A 90 -13.76 -8.73 -19.06
C TYR A 90 -14.16 -9.72 -17.97
N MET A 91 -15.27 -9.51 -17.26
CA MET A 91 -15.73 -10.44 -16.21
C MET A 91 -16.01 -11.86 -16.77
N PRO A 92 -16.71 -12.02 -17.91
CA PRO A 92 -16.85 -13.32 -18.58
C PRO A 92 -15.50 -13.96 -18.93
N TYR A 93 -14.51 -13.16 -19.38
CA TYR A 93 -13.18 -13.65 -19.66
C TYR A 93 -12.49 -14.20 -18.39
N ILE A 94 -12.51 -13.46 -17.28
CA ILE A 94 -11.90 -13.90 -16.01
C ILE A 94 -12.57 -15.19 -15.49
N LYS A 95 -13.91 -15.25 -15.50
CA LYS A 95 -14.65 -16.47 -15.14
C LYS A 95 -14.17 -17.67 -15.94
N LYS A 96 -14.16 -17.54 -17.27
CA LYS A 96 -13.71 -18.60 -18.17
C LYS A 96 -12.24 -18.96 -17.93
N ALA A 97 -11.36 -17.97 -17.71
CA ALA A 97 -9.94 -18.21 -17.45
C ALA A 97 -9.69 -19.02 -16.17
N LEU A 98 -10.51 -18.86 -15.14
CA LEU A 98 -10.49 -19.66 -13.90
C LEU A 98 -11.02 -21.08 -14.14
N GLU A 99 -12.18 -21.22 -14.79
CA GLU A 99 -12.82 -22.51 -15.07
C GLU A 99 -11.95 -23.39 -15.99
N ASP A 100 -11.39 -22.82 -17.06
CA ASP A 100 -10.51 -23.53 -18.00
C ASP A 100 -9.23 -24.06 -17.32
N ARG A 101 -8.81 -23.46 -16.22
CA ARG A 101 -7.64 -23.88 -15.44
C ARG A 101 -7.95 -24.77 -14.23
N GLY A 102 -9.20 -25.25 -14.14
CA GLY A 102 -9.59 -26.27 -13.19
C GLY A 102 -10.16 -25.74 -11.86
N ILE A 103 -10.60 -24.49 -11.80
CA ILE A 103 -11.42 -24.02 -10.67
C ILE A 103 -12.82 -24.59 -10.80
N VAL A 104 -13.24 -25.38 -9.80
CA VAL A 104 -14.52 -26.10 -9.73
C VAL A 104 -15.34 -25.78 -8.47
N GLU A 105 -14.80 -24.94 -7.60
CA GLU A 105 -15.51 -24.45 -6.42
C GLU A 105 -16.44 -23.29 -6.76
N LEU A 106 -17.26 -22.88 -5.78
CA LEU A 106 -18.21 -21.79 -5.93
C LEU A 106 -17.50 -20.52 -6.40
N LEU A 107 -17.93 -19.96 -7.51
CA LEU A 107 -17.51 -18.64 -7.96
C LEU A 107 -18.42 -17.56 -7.36
N LEU A 108 -17.83 -16.43 -6.97
CA LEU A 108 -18.55 -15.30 -6.41
C LEU A 108 -17.97 -13.95 -6.88
N THR A 109 -18.83 -12.93 -6.90
CA THR A 109 -18.43 -11.53 -7.05
C THR A 109 -18.55 -10.80 -5.71
N SER A 110 -17.90 -9.65 -5.57
CA SER A 110 -17.90 -8.85 -4.36
C SER A 110 -17.97 -7.39 -4.76
N ASP A 111 -19.07 -6.71 -4.44
CA ASP A 111 -19.31 -5.33 -4.84
C ASP A 111 -19.95 -4.52 -3.71
N ASN A 112 -19.60 -3.23 -3.67
CA ASN A 112 -20.24 -2.24 -2.82
C ASN A 112 -21.49 -1.65 -3.48
N LYS A 113 -22.16 -0.71 -2.81
CA LYS A 113 -23.40 -0.08 -3.30
C LYS A 113 -23.26 0.56 -4.69
N ASP A 114 -22.10 1.11 -5.02
CA ASP A 114 -21.89 1.82 -6.28
C ASP A 114 -21.63 0.85 -7.45
N GLY A 115 -21.11 -0.34 -7.14
CA GLY A 115 -20.74 -1.35 -8.13
C GLY A 115 -21.73 -2.49 -8.32
N LEU A 116 -22.55 -2.81 -7.33
CA LEU A 116 -23.32 -4.06 -7.30
C LEU A 116 -24.17 -4.28 -8.55
N GLN A 117 -24.83 -3.24 -9.07
CA GLN A 117 -25.67 -3.37 -10.27
C GLN A 117 -24.90 -3.82 -11.52
N LYS A 118 -23.62 -3.46 -11.61
CA LYS A 118 -22.78 -3.72 -12.78
C LYS A 118 -21.78 -4.87 -12.56
N GLY A 119 -21.59 -5.28 -11.29
CA GLY A 119 -20.67 -6.32 -10.90
C GLY A 119 -21.27 -7.73 -10.93
N VAL A 120 -22.61 -7.86 -10.89
CA VAL A 120 -23.28 -9.16 -10.94
C VAL A 120 -23.12 -9.84 -12.30
N MET A 121 -23.02 -11.16 -12.30
CA MET A 121 -22.93 -11.96 -13.53
C MET A 121 -23.63 -13.32 -13.39
N ASP A 122 -24.11 -13.84 -14.51
CA ASP A 122 -24.84 -15.09 -14.54
C ASP A 122 -23.99 -16.29 -14.10
N GLY A 123 -24.59 -17.13 -13.25
CA GLY A 123 -23.95 -18.34 -12.74
C GLY A 123 -22.83 -18.10 -11.74
N VAL A 124 -22.71 -16.89 -11.20
CA VAL A 124 -21.78 -16.51 -10.15
C VAL A 124 -22.55 -15.94 -8.96
N LEU A 125 -22.22 -16.35 -7.74
CA LEU A 125 -22.87 -15.83 -6.53
C LEU A 125 -22.48 -14.37 -6.31
N ALA A 126 -23.43 -13.45 -6.36
CA ALA A 126 -23.22 -12.07 -6.00
C ALA A 126 -23.14 -11.91 -4.48
N THR A 127 -22.14 -11.21 -3.99
CA THR A 127 -21.96 -10.84 -2.58
C THR A 127 -21.82 -9.33 -2.44
N ILE A 128 -22.00 -8.82 -1.23
CA ILE A 128 -22.06 -7.38 -0.96
C ILE A 128 -20.99 -6.92 0.02
N ASN A 129 -20.52 -5.67 -0.17
CA ASN A 129 -19.56 -4.98 0.68
C ASN A 129 -20.24 -3.76 1.31
N LEU A 130 -20.12 -3.58 2.64
CA LEU A 130 -20.80 -2.51 3.36
C LEU A 130 -20.17 -2.19 4.71
N GLN A 131 -20.52 -1.03 5.27
CA GLN A 131 -20.14 -0.60 6.61
C GLN A 131 -21.31 -0.43 7.57
N SER A 132 -22.51 -0.10 7.08
CA SER A 132 -23.64 0.30 7.92
C SER A 132 -24.88 -0.59 7.74
N GLN A 133 -25.79 -0.57 8.72
CA GLN A 133 -27.09 -1.23 8.62
C GLN A 133 -27.97 -0.64 7.51
N HIS A 134 -27.83 0.64 7.23
CA HIS A 134 -28.56 1.28 6.14
C HIS A 134 -28.15 0.69 4.78
N GLU A 135 -26.86 0.54 4.56
CA GLU A 135 -26.34 -0.12 3.34
C GLU A 135 -26.79 -1.58 3.27
N LEU A 136 -26.79 -2.31 4.37
CA LEU A 136 -27.28 -3.69 4.43
C LEU A 136 -28.70 -3.82 3.89
N GLN A 137 -29.61 -2.94 4.29
CA GLN A 137 -31.00 -2.97 3.85
C GLN A 137 -31.12 -2.70 2.35
N LEU A 138 -30.44 -1.66 1.84
CA LEU A 138 -30.44 -1.31 0.43
C LEU A 138 -29.88 -2.42 -0.45
N LEU A 139 -28.71 -2.95 -0.10
CA LEU A 139 -28.00 -3.95 -0.89
C LEU A 139 -28.70 -5.31 -0.82
N THR A 140 -29.30 -5.69 0.30
CA THR A 140 -30.08 -6.94 0.41
C THR A 140 -31.31 -6.89 -0.50
N ASN A 141 -32.01 -5.77 -0.55
CA ASN A 141 -33.17 -5.62 -1.44
C ASN A 141 -32.78 -5.74 -2.91
N PHE A 142 -31.67 -5.11 -3.29
CA PHE A 142 -31.16 -5.26 -4.65
C PHE A 142 -30.71 -6.69 -4.96
N LEU A 143 -30.00 -7.33 -4.05
CA LEU A 143 -29.53 -8.71 -4.21
C LEU A 143 -30.69 -9.68 -4.45
N LEU A 144 -31.80 -9.52 -3.73
CA LEU A 144 -33.02 -10.31 -3.92
C LEU A 144 -33.68 -10.10 -5.29
N SER A 145 -33.46 -8.96 -5.94
CA SER A 145 -33.97 -8.69 -7.28
C SER A 145 -33.20 -9.40 -8.39
N VAL A 146 -31.90 -9.65 -8.17
CA VAL A 146 -30.99 -10.26 -9.17
C VAL A 146 -30.69 -11.73 -8.91
N GLN A 147 -30.79 -12.20 -7.67
CA GLN A 147 -30.63 -13.63 -7.35
C GLN A 147 -31.80 -14.12 -6.46
N ARG A 148 -32.70 -14.90 -7.10
CA ARG A 148 -33.96 -15.28 -6.49
C ARG A 148 -33.87 -16.32 -5.36
N VAL A 149 -32.90 -17.22 -5.42
CA VAL A 149 -32.71 -18.31 -4.42
C VAL A 149 -31.23 -18.46 -4.17
N GLN A 150 -30.74 -17.79 -3.14
CA GLN A 150 -29.32 -17.77 -2.89
C GLN A 150 -28.98 -17.55 -1.43
N PRO A 151 -27.89 -18.13 -0.94
CA PRO A 151 -27.34 -17.70 0.34
C PRO A 151 -26.92 -16.23 0.22
N LYS A 152 -27.31 -15.43 1.19
CA LYS A 152 -26.83 -14.04 1.31
C LYS A 152 -25.44 -14.04 1.94
N MET A 153 -24.53 -13.24 1.40
CA MET A 153 -23.17 -13.10 1.91
C MET A 153 -22.73 -11.63 1.89
N VAL A 154 -22.34 -11.13 3.04
CA VAL A 154 -21.56 -9.90 3.15
C VAL A 154 -20.09 -10.31 3.07
N MET A 155 -19.46 -10.03 1.94
CA MET A 155 -18.08 -10.44 1.66
C MET A 155 -17.07 -9.50 2.33
N GLU A 156 -17.37 -8.23 2.38
CA GLU A 156 -16.60 -7.26 3.13
C GLU A 156 -17.54 -6.48 4.04
N TYR A 157 -17.57 -6.84 5.33
CA TYR A 157 -18.07 -5.95 6.35
C TYR A 157 -16.89 -5.12 6.86
N TRP A 158 -16.90 -3.82 6.58
CA TRP A 158 -15.80 -2.93 6.91
C TRP A 158 -15.86 -2.55 8.40
N THR A 159 -14.93 -3.12 9.17
CA THR A 159 -14.85 -2.97 10.64
C THR A 159 -14.21 -1.67 11.09
N GLY A 160 -13.70 -0.88 10.19
CA GLY A 160 -13.02 0.40 10.32
C GLY A 160 -12.72 0.97 8.95
N TRP A 161 -11.62 1.73 8.81
CA TRP A 161 -11.13 2.25 7.54
C TRP A 161 -9.63 2.51 7.58
N PHE A 162 -8.99 2.52 6.41
CA PHE A 162 -7.58 2.86 6.31
C PHE A 162 -7.35 4.38 6.38
N ASP A 163 -6.12 4.77 6.74
CA ASP A 163 -5.72 6.16 6.89
C ASP A 163 -4.89 6.64 5.70
N SER A 164 -4.97 7.95 5.42
CA SER A 164 -4.16 8.61 4.41
C SER A 164 -3.28 9.68 5.05
N TRP A 165 -2.08 9.89 4.49
CA TRP A 165 -1.18 10.95 4.93
C TRP A 165 -1.85 12.33 4.89
N GLY A 166 -1.78 13.04 6.02
CA GLY A 166 -2.41 14.36 6.21
C GLY A 166 -3.87 14.31 6.64
N GLY A 167 -4.48 13.12 6.72
CA GLY A 167 -5.83 12.92 7.25
C GLY A 167 -5.84 12.60 8.75
N PRO A 168 -7.01 12.29 9.32
CA PRO A 168 -7.14 11.75 10.66
C PRO A 168 -6.92 10.24 10.68
N HIS A 169 -6.76 9.66 11.88
CA HIS A 169 -6.91 8.24 12.13
C HIS A 169 -8.40 7.89 12.19
N ASN A 170 -8.87 7.08 11.25
CA ASN A 170 -10.27 6.67 11.16
C ASN A 170 -10.59 5.60 12.20
N ILE A 171 -11.67 5.79 12.98
CA ILE A 171 -12.13 4.84 13.97
C ILE A 171 -13.63 4.60 13.84
N LEU A 172 -14.09 3.38 14.12
CA LEU A 172 -15.49 2.98 14.15
C LEU A 172 -15.83 2.44 15.54
N ASP A 173 -16.90 2.95 16.16
CA ASP A 173 -17.28 2.51 17.51
C ASP A 173 -17.56 1.00 17.57
N SER A 174 -17.01 0.34 18.56
CA SER A 174 -17.12 -1.12 18.73
C SER A 174 -18.56 -1.60 18.98
N SER A 175 -19.47 -0.74 19.47
CA SER A 175 -20.88 -1.07 19.64
C SER A 175 -21.62 -0.97 18.30
N GLU A 176 -21.26 -0.04 17.44
CA GLU A 176 -21.81 0.04 16.08
C GLU A 176 -21.38 -1.16 15.24
N VAL A 177 -20.11 -1.58 15.35
CA VAL A 177 -19.63 -2.82 14.73
C VAL A 177 -20.46 -4.01 15.18
N LEU A 178 -20.69 -4.18 16.49
CA LEU A 178 -21.48 -5.28 17.03
C LEU A 178 -22.93 -5.25 16.54
N LYS A 179 -23.57 -4.07 16.53
CA LYS A 179 -24.95 -3.89 16.04
C LYS A 179 -25.07 -4.30 14.57
N THR A 180 -24.14 -3.86 13.74
CA THR A 180 -24.18 -4.18 12.30
C THR A 180 -23.92 -5.65 12.04
N VAL A 181 -22.96 -6.27 12.73
CA VAL A 181 -22.70 -7.72 12.66
C VAL A 181 -23.94 -8.52 13.09
N SER A 182 -24.60 -8.13 14.18
CA SER A 182 -25.86 -8.76 14.62
C SER A 182 -26.93 -8.66 13.53
N ALA A 183 -27.14 -7.46 12.98
CA ALA A 183 -28.14 -7.24 11.93
C ALA A 183 -27.88 -8.07 10.66
N ILE A 184 -26.61 -8.23 10.25
CA ILE A 184 -26.22 -9.08 9.11
C ILE A 184 -26.63 -10.54 9.37
N LEU A 185 -26.33 -11.06 10.55
CA LEU A 185 -26.67 -12.45 10.90
C LEU A 185 -28.18 -12.64 11.09
N ASP A 186 -28.89 -11.68 11.70
CA ASP A 186 -30.33 -11.69 11.87
C ASP A 186 -31.09 -11.65 10.52
N ALA A 187 -30.50 -10.97 9.53
CA ALA A 187 -30.99 -11.02 8.14
C ALA A 187 -30.76 -12.38 7.46
N GLY A 188 -30.14 -13.35 8.15
CA GLY A 188 -29.81 -14.68 7.62
C GLY A 188 -28.63 -14.67 6.63
N SER A 189 -27.80 -13.65 6.68
CA SER A 189 -26.61 -13.51 5.84
C SER A 189 -25.38 -14.13 6.48
N SER A 190 -24.50 -14.72 5.70
CA SER A 190 -23.12 -15.01 6.12
C SER A 190 -22.29 -13.73 6.09
N ILE A 191 -21.19 -13.71 6.86
CA ILE A 191 -20.36 -12.52 7.01
C ILE A 191 -18.87 -12.87 6.93
N ASN A 192 -18.11 -12.00 6.29
CA ASN A 192 -16.65 -11.95 6.37
C ASN A 192 -16.22 -10.55 6.83
N LEU A 193 -15.39 -10.50 7.86
CA LEU A 193 -14.91 -9.24 8.44
C LEU A 193 -13.73 -8.71 7.61
N TYR A 194 -13.84 -7.50 7.11
CA TYR A 194 -12.77 -6.76 6.45
C TYR A 194 -12.53 -5.41 7.19
N MET A 195 -11.51 -5.30 8.08
CA MET A 195 -10.46 -6.27 8.37
C MET A 195 -10.69 -6.91 9.74
N PHE A 196 -10.35 -8.18 9.86
CA PHE A 196 -10.12 -8.78 11.17
C PHE A 196 -8.75 -8.35 11.72
N HIS A 197 -7.75 -8.31 10.84
CA HIS A 197 -6.41 -7.78 11.07
C HIS A 197 -5.95 -7.11 9.78
N GLY A 198 -5.62 -5.83 9.83
CA GLY A 198 -5.21 -5.07 8.66
C GLY A 198 -3.76 -5.33 8.25
N GLY A 199 -2.82 -5.16 9.17
CA GLY A 199 -1.39 -5.36 8.95
C GLY A 199 -0.65 -4.08 8.58
N THR A 200 0.44 -4.24 7.84
CA THR A 200 1.37 -3.15 7.51
C THR A 200 1.63 -3.09 6.00
N ASN A 201 1.59 -1.91 5.43
CA ASN A 201 2.07 -1.60 4.08
C ASN A 201 3.59 -1.43 4.10
N PHE A 202 4.33 -2.50 4.35
CA PHE A 202 5.80 -2.43 4.42
C PHE A 202 6.41 -1.85 3.14
N GLY A 203 7.49 -1.10 3.32
CA GLY A 203 8.23 -0.54 2.20
C GLY A 203 7.46 0.53 1.43
N PHE A 204 7.39 0.37 0.12
CA PHE A 204 6.74 1.29 -0.81
C PHE A 204 5.43 0.74 -1.39
N ILE A 205 4.81 -0.29 -0.75
CA ILE A 205 3.69 -1.02 -1.34
C ILE A 205 2.31 -0.54 -0.90
N ASN A 206 2.22 0.61 -0.24
CA ASN A 206 0.95 1.25 0.08
C ASN A 206 0.16 1.63 -1.18
N GLY A 207 -1.16 1.64 -1.05
CA GLY A 207 -2.07 2.13 -2.07
C GLY A 207 -2.28 3.65 -2.02
N ALA A 208 -3.22 4.11 -2.83
CA ALA A 208 -3.68 5.49 -2.83
C ALA A 208 -5.13 5.57 -3.32
N MET A 209 -5.81 6.67 -3.00
CA MET A 209 -7.10 7.04 -3.55
C MET A 209 -7.02 8.32 -4.35
N HIS A 210 -7.88 8.46 -5.36
CA HIS A 210 -7.98 9.68 -6.17
C HIS A 210 -9.43 9.88 -6.66
N PHE A 211 -10.28 10.41 -5.81
CA PHE A 211 -11.64 10.83 -6.19
C PHE A 211 -11.65 12.28 -6.67
N HIS A 212 -11.37 13.20 -5.76
CA HIS A 212 -11.22 14.65 -6.05
C HIS A 212 -9.77 15.10 -5.89
N GLU A 213 -9.08 14.47 -4.96
CA GLU A 213 -7.72 14.76 -4.54
C GLU A 213 -6.95 13.43 -4.44
N TYR A 214 -5.67 13.44 -4.82
CA TYR A 214 -4.80 12.28 -4.63
C TYR A 214 -4.36 12.18 -3.17
N LYS A 215 -4.67 11.04 -2.53
CA LYS A 215 -4.28 10.72 -1.15
C LYS A 215 -3.62 9.36 -1.11
N SER A 216 -2.38 9.31 -0.62
CA SER A 216 -1.67 8.04 -0.41
C SER A 216 -1.94 7.50 0.99
N ASP A 217 -2.08 6.17 1.08
CA ASP A 217 -2.26 5.49 2.34
C ASP A 217 -1.00 5.58 3.19
N VAL A 218 -1.18 5.60 4.52
CA VAL A 218 -0.07 5.53 5.46
C VAL A 218 0.57 4.14 5.47
N THR A 219 1.71 3.99 6.16
CA THR A 219 2.40 2.71 6.28
C THR A 219 1.58 1.71 7.11
N SER A 220 0.98 2.14 8.22
CA SER A 220 0.10 1.28 9.01
C SER A 220 -1.22 1.01 8.28
N TYR A 221 -1.57 -0.25 8.12
CA TYR A 221 -2.92 -0.64 7.73
C TYR A 221 -3.68 -1.17 8.95
N ASP A 222 -3.57 -0.45 10.07
CA ASP A 222 -4.27 -0.78 11.33
C ASP A 222 -5.77 -0.91 11.09
N TYR A 223 -6.34 -0.03 10.29
CA TYR A 223 -7.74 -0.06 9.85
C TYR A 223 -8.75 0.14 10.98
N ASP A 224 -8.29 0.41 12.20
CA ASP A 224 -9.10 0.26 13.41
C ASP A 224 -9.83 -1.10 13.45
N ALA A 225 -9.10 -2.14 13.02
CA ALA A 225 -9.61 -3.49 12.85
C ALA A 225 -9.95 -4.19 14.17
N VAL A 226 -10.39 -5.44 14.10
CA VAL A 226 -10.68 -6.28 15.25
C VAL A 226 -9.43 -6.60 16.05
N LEU A 227 -8.30 -6.79 15.37
CA LEU A 227 -6.95 -6.83 15.97
C LEU A 227 -6.15 -5.59 15.52
N THR A 228 -5.28 -5.09 16.39
CA THR A 228 -4.34 -4.02 16.04
C THR A 228 -3.34 -4.47 14.97
N GLU A 229 -2.58 -3.53 14.38
CA GLU A 229 -1.51 -3.82 13.43
C GLU A 229 -0.52 -4.88 13.96
N ALA A 230 -0.19 -4.84 15.25
CA ALA A 230 0.69 -5.80 15.90
C ALA A 230 -0.02 -7.09 16.38
N GLY A 231 -1.32 -7.24 16.13
CA GLY A 231 -2.09 -8.43 16.48
C GLY A 231 -2.69 -8.43 17.89
N ASP A 232 -2.66 -7.30 18.61
CA ASP A 232 -3.27 -7.19 19.94
C ASP A 232 -4.79 -7.16 19.87
N TYR A 233 -5.45 -7.59 20.95
CA TYR A 233 -6.90 -7.60 21.06
C TYR A 233 -7.46 -6.19 21.30
N THR A 234 -8.52 -5.84 20.56
CA THR A 234 -9.24 -4.57 20.72
C THR A 234 -10.58 -4.77 21.45
N ALA A 235 -11.27 -3.66 21.76
CA ALA A 235 -12.63 -3.72 22.26
C ALA A 235 -13.59 -4.42 21.27
N LYS A 236 -13.38 -4.27 19.97
CA LYS A 236 -14.13 -4.99 18.92
C LYS A 236 -13.95 -6.50 19.04
N TYR A 237 -12.71 -6.95 19.25
CA TYR A 237 -12.42 -8.37 19.44
C TYR A 237 -13.22 -8.97 20.60
N PHE A 238 -13.19 -8.34 21.77
CA PHE A 238 -13.88 -8.87 22.95
C PHE A 238 -15.40 -8.89 22.76
N LYS A 239 -15.99 -7.83 22.19
CA LYS A 239 -17.43 -7.78 21.91
C LYS A 239 -17.85 -8.83 20.89
N LEU A 240 -17.13 -8.95 19.77
CA LEU A 240 -17.43 -9.95 18.75
C LEU A 240 -17.19 -11.38 19.25
N ARG A 241 -16.13 -11.62 20.01
CA ARG A 241 -15.88 -12.92 20.63
C ARG A 241 -17.03 -13.34 21.56
N GLY A 242 -17.48 -12.44 22.44
CA GLY A 242 -18.62 -12.69 23.32
C GLY A 242 -19.91 -12.99 22.54
N PHE A 243 -20.19 -12.20 21.52
CA PHE A 243 -21.37 -12.35 20.66
C PHE A 243 -21.34 -13.69 19.90
N PHE A 244 -20.26 -14.02 19.19
CA PHE A 244 -20.14 -15.30 18.49
C PHE A 244 -20.14 -16.50 19.45
N GLY A 245 -19.59 -16.33 20.67
CA GLY A 245 -19.66 -17.33 21.72
C GLY A 245 -21.10 -17.66 22.12
N SER A 246 -21.94 -16.64 22.24
CA SER A 246 -23.37 -16.83 22.57
C SER A 246 -24.16 -17.55 21.46
N LEU A 247 -23.73 -17.39 20.20
CA LEU A 247 -24.36 -18.04 19.04
C LEU A 247 -23.87 -19.47 18.79
N SER A 248 -22.64 -19.79 19.22
CA SER A 248 -22.00 -21.08 18.86
C SER A 248 -22.62 -22.28 19.54
N GLY A 249 -23.20 -22.10 20.72
CA GLY A 249 -23.71 -23.18 21.57
C GLY A 249 -22.64 -24.11 22.14
N VAL A 250 -21.37 -23.84 21.86
CA VAL A 250 -20.21 -24.58 22.37
C VAL A 250 -19.17 -23.60 22.94
N PRO A 251 -18.39 -23.99 23.96
CA PRO A 251 -17.32 -23.15 24.47
C PRO A 251 -16.34 -22.74 23.37
N LEU A 252 -15.99 -21.47 23.32
CA LEU A 252 -14.94 -20.99 22.42
C LEU A 252 -13.57 -21.49 22.91
N PRO A 253 -12.62 -21.73 22.00
CA PRO A 253 -11.25 -22.06 22.38
C PRO A 253 -10.63 -20.93 23.21
N PRO A 254 -9.62 -21.21 24.05
CA PRO A 254 -8.91 -20.18 24.80
C PRO A 254 -8.31 -19.15 23.83
N GLN A 255 -8.15 -17.93 24.31
CA GLN A 255 -7.46 -16.90 23.56
C GLN A 255 -5.98 -17.22 23.47
N PRO A 256 -5.32 -17.08 22.31
CA PRO A 256 -3.87 -17.13 22.23
C PRO A 256 -3.22 -16.06 23.11
N ASP A 257 -2.05 -16.35 23.65
CA ASP A 257 -1.26 -15.36 24.36
C ASP A 257 -0.77 -14.26 23.41
N LEU A 258 -0.77 -13.03 23.91
CA LEU A 258 -0.21 -11.91 23.14
C LEU A 258 1.30 -11.98 23.14
N LEU A 259 1.92 -11.65 22.01
CA LEU A 259 3.35 -11.48 21.92
C LEU A 259 3.77 -10.22 22.70
N PRO A 260 4.81 -10.34 23.57
CA PRO A 260 5.31 -9.17 24.29
C PRO A 260 5.91 -8.15 23.33
N LYS A 261 5.89 -6.90 23.74
CA LYS A 261 6.52 -5.78 23.05
C LYS A 261 7.57 -5.14 23.96
N THR A 262 8.55 -4.48 23.38
CA THR A 262 9.64 -3.85 24.12
C THR A 262 9.90 -2.43 23.63
N ALA A 263 9.91 -1.50 24.53
CA ALA A 263 10.49 -0.18 24.30
C ALA A 263 12.01 -0.27 24.47
N TYR A 264 12.71 -0.47 23.34
CA TYR A 264 14.18 -0.48 23.35
C TYR A 264 14.75 0.88 23.73
N GLU A 265 16.02 0.90 24.15
CA GLU A 265 16.74 2.15 24.37
C GLU A 265 16.76 3.01 23.11
N PRO A 266 16.61 4.34 23.24
CA PRO A 266 16.61 5.24 22.10
C PRO A 266 17.88 5.13 21.27
N LEU A 267 17.73 5.03 19.95
CA LEU A 267 18.83 4.97 19.01
C LEU A 267 19.22 6.38 18.58
N ARG A 268 20.52 6.68 18.62
CA ARG A 268 21.10 7.90 18.06
C ARG A 268 21.88 7.55 16.79
N PRO A 269 21.41 7.95 15.60
CA PRO A 269 22.23 7.84 14.40
C PRO A 269 23.55 8.60 14.60
N ASN A 270 24.62 8.06 14.13
CA ASN A 270 25.96 8.63 14.29
C ASN A 270 26.72 8.78 12.99
N LEU A 271 26.22 8.16 11.91
CA LEU A 271 26.80 8.23 10.58
C LEU A 271 25.81 8.84 9.59
N TYR A 272 26.35 9.49 8.57
CA TYR A 272 25.63 10.30 7.61
C TYR A 272 26.21 10.13 6.20
N LEU A 273 25.33 10.18 5.20
CA LEU A 273 25.70 10.23 3.79
C LEU A 273 24.65 11.08 3.05
N SER A 274 25.05 12.24 2.52
CA SER A 274 24.11 13.04 1.71
C SER A 274 23.69 12.28 0.45
N LEU A 275 22.46 12.52 -0.05
CA LEU A 275 22.04 11.97 -1.33
C LEU A 275 23.01 12.36 -2.45
N TRP A 276 23.53 13.58 -2.39
CA TRP A 276 24.43 14.14 -3.40
C TRP A 276 25.77 13.40 -3.47
N ASP A 277 26.32 13.03 -2.31
CA ASP A 277 27.54 12.22 -2.24
C ASP A 277 27.26 10.74 -2.56
N ALA A 278 26.06 10.25 -2.21
CA ALA A 278 25.66 8.89 -2.51
C ALA A 278 25.57 8.61 -4.02
N LEU A 279 25.25 9.62 -4.85
CA LEU A 279 25.10 9.45 -6.30
C LEU A 279 26.32 8.83 -6.98
N GLN A 280 27.53 9.08 -6.49
CA GLN A 280 28.78 8.53 -7.05
C GLN A 280 28.92 7.01 -6.84
N TYR A 281 28.17 6.43 -5.93
CA TYR A 281 28.21 4.99 -5.59
C TYR A 281 27.00 4.23 -6.19
N MET A 282 26.09 4.94 -6.83
CA MET A 282 24.91 4.36 -7.46
C MET A 282 25.23 3.76 -8.83
N GLU A 283 24.24 3.09 -9.41
CA GLU A 283 24.30 2.68 -10.80
C GLU A 283 24.41 3.90 -11.73
N GLU A 284 25.02 3.69 -12.89
CA GLU A 284 25.09 4.73 -13.90
C GLU A 284 23.69 5.26 -14.23
N PRO A 285 23.52 6.59 -14.28
CA PRO A 285 22.22 7.17 -14.59
C PRO A 285 21.81 6.89 -16.03
N VAL A 286 20.52 6.76 -16.25
CA VAL A 286 19.94 6.73 -17.59
C VAL A 286 20.05 8.13 -18.20
N ASN A 287 20.75 8.25 -19.34
CA ASN A 287 20.83 9.50 -20.09
C ASN A 287 19.70 9.55 -21.12
N SER A 288 18.95 10.65 -21.15
CA SER A 288 17.82 10.82 -22.08
C SER A 288 17.67 12.27 -22.52
N GLU A 289 17.30 12.49 -23.77
CA GLU A 289 16.96 13.84 -24.26
C GLU A 289 15.71 14.44 -23.61
N LYS A 290 14.78 13.58 -23.15
CA LYS A 290 13.52 13.96 -22.52
C LYS A 290 13.36 13.24 -21.18
N PRO A 291 12.51 13.74 -20.27
CA PRO A 291 12.15 12.97 -19.08
C PRO A 291 11.56 11.60 -19.46
N VAL A 292 11.92 10.57 -18.69
CA VAL A 292 11.36 9.23 -18.80
C VAL A 292 10.71 8.90 -17.47
N ASN A 293 9.44 8.48 -17.48
CA ASN A 293 8.73 8.06 -16.28
C ASN A 293 9.31 6.75 -15.72
N MET A 294 9.05 6.47 -14.45
CA MET A 294 9.65 5.34 -13.72
C MET A 294 9.46 4.00 -14.44
N GLU A 295 8.26 3.72 -14.93
CA GLU A 295 7.92 2.45 -15.57
C GLU A 295 8.69 2.21 -16.87
N ASN A 296 9.02 3.28 -17.58
CA ASN A 296 9.70 3.21 -18.89
C ASN A 296 11.23 3.35 -18.80
N LEU A 297 11.81 3.46 -17.61
CA LEU A 297 13.27 3.44 -17.47
C LEU A 297 13.85 2.11 -17.97
N PRO A 298 14.91 2.11 -18.81
CA PRO A 298 15.52 0.90 -19.37
C PRO A 298 16.42 0.20 -18.33
N ILE A 299 15.86 -0.15 -17.19
CA ILE A 299 16.53 -0.79 -16.05
C ILE A 299 15.76 -2.04 -15.60
N ASN A 300 16.31 -2.80 -14.67
CA ASN A 300 15.69 -4.02 -14.12
C ASN A 300 15.26 -5.00 -15.22
N ASN A 301 16.15 -5.31 -16.17
CA ASN A 301 15.89 -6.17 -17.34
C ASN A 301 14.71 -5.66 -18.20
N GLY A 302 14.57 -4.35 -18.35
CA GLY A 302 13.50 -3.73 -19.11
C GLY A 302 12.17 -3.57 -18.38
N ASN A 303 12.09 -3.92 -17.10
CA ASN A 303 10.84 -3.81 -16.31
C ASN A 303 10.63 -2.42 -15.67
N GLY A 304 11.57 -1.49 -15.85
CA GLY A 304 11.49 -0.16 -15.27
C GLY A 304 11.68 -0.13 -13.76
N GLN A 305 11.30 0.99 -13.16
CA GLN A 305 11.25 1.18 -11.71
C GLN A 305 9.81 1.15 -11.21
N SER A 306 9.54 0.29 -10.23
CA SER A 306 8.17 0.11 -9.69
C SER A 306 7.84 1.02 -8.51
N PHE A 307 8.85 1.32 -7.66
CA PHE A 307 8.68 1.94 -6.35
C PHE A 307 9.81 2.92 -6.05
N GLY A 308 9.65 3.69 -4.98
CA GLY A 308 10.68 4.52 -4.41
C GLY A 308 10.79 5.89 -5.06
N TYR A 309 12.01 6.37 -5.21
CA TYR A 309 12.32 7.69 -5.72
C TYR A 309 13.06 7.61 -7.05
N THR A 310 12.91 8.66 -7.86
CA THR A 310 13.71 8.87 -9.07
C THR A 310 14.23 10.29 -9.07
N LEU A 311 15.54 10.46 -9.22
CA LEU A 311 16.15 11.77 -9.32
C LEU A 311 16.41 12.10 -10.78
N TYR A 312 15.84 13.22 -11.23
CA TYR A 312 16.04 13.79 -12.56
C TYR A 312 16.96 14.99 -12.44
N GLU A 313 18.06 14.97 -13.18
CA GLU A 313 19.06 16.03 -13.20
C GLU A 313 19.21 16.59 -14.61
N THR A 314 19.19 17.91 -14.76
CA THR A 314 19.50 18.60 -16.01
C THR A 314 20.18 19.94 -15.71
N THR A 315 20.67 20.63 -16.74
CA THR A 315 21.32 21.94 -16.61
C THR A 315 20.39 23.03 -17.14
N ILE A 316 20.27 24.11 -16.40
CA ILE A 316 19.53 25.31 -16.78
C ILE A 316 20.47 26.51 -16.81
N ALA A 317 20.12 27.52 -17.63
CA ALA A 317 20.89 28.75 -17.78
C ALA A 317 20.11 30.02 -17.44
N SER A 318 18.84 29.87 -17.05
CA SER A 318 17.96 30.99 -16.68
C SER A 318 17.08 30.62 -15.50
N SER A 319 16.67 31.63 -14.75
CA SER A 319 15.58 31.57 -13.78
C SER A 319 14.21 31.66 -14.48
N GLY A 320 13.14 31.48 -13.73
CA GLY A 320 11.78 31.63 -14.23
C GLY A 320 10.79 30.63 -13.66
N ILE A 321 9.76 30.30 -14.43
CA ILE A 321 8.71 29.38 -14.00
C ILE A 321 9.01 27.99 -14.54
N LEU A 322 9.27 27.06 -13.62
CA LEU A 322 9.35 25.63 -13.90
C LEU A 322 7.93 25.06 -13.86
N SER A 323 7.55 24.29 -14.89
CA SER A 323 6.22 23.69 -14.95
C SER A 323 6.26 22.29 -15.58
N GLY A 324 5.31 21.45 -15.17
CA GLY A 324 5.14 20.11 -15.71
C GLY A 324 4.30 19.22 -14.81
N LEU A 325 4.04 18.00 -15.28
CA LEU A 325 3.28 17.00 -14.56
C LEU A 325 4.23 16.07 -13.80
N VAL A 326 4.11 16.08 -12.48
CA VAL A 326 4.92 15.26 -11.57
C VAL A 326 4.00 14.31 -10.79
N ARG A 327 4.35 13.05 -10.73
CA ARG A 327 3.63 12.03 -9.99
C ARG A 327 4.60 11.19 -9.14
N ASP A 328 4.42 11.26 -7.80
CA ASP A 328 3.32 11.96 -7.13
C ASP A 328 3.78 13.27 -6.46
N ARG A 329 5.06 13.35 -6.02
CA ARG A 329 5.63 14.50 -5.34
C ARG A 329 7.09 14.68 -5.76
N GLY A 330 7.42 15.82 -6.34
CA GLY A 330 8.77 16.17 -6.81
C GLY A 330 9.36 17.31 -6.01
N GLN A 331 10.40 17.05 -5.24
CA GLN A 331 11.20 18.09 -4.59
C GLN A 331 12.17 18.69 -5.60
N VAL A 332 12.14 20.00 -5.76
CA VAL A 332 12.94 20.72 -6.74
C VAL A 332 14.12 21.39 -6.06
N PHE A 333 15.31 21.18 -6.64
CA PHE A 333 16.57 21.74 -6.15
C PHE A 333 17.29 22.53 -7.25
N VAL A 334 17.85 23.64 -6.87
CA VAL A 334 18.86 24.37 -7.65
C VAL A 334 20.21 24.08 -7.00
N ASN A 335 21.07 23.34 -7.73
CA ASN A 335 22.23 22.65 -7.17
C ASN A 335 21.83 21.67 -6.05
N THR A 336 22.08 22.03 -4.78
CA THR A 336 21.72 21.23 -3.60
C THR A 336 20.66 21.92 -2.73
N VAL A 337 20.22 23.13 -3.10
CA VAL A 337 19.27 23.94 -2.33
C VAL A 337 17.85 23.66 -2.79
N SER A 338 16.99 23.20 -1.89
CA SER A 338 15.55 22.99 -2.16
C SER A 338 14.85 24.34 -2.38
N VAL A 339 14.11 24.46 -3.49
CA VAL A 339 13.34 25.64 -3.84
C VAL A 339 11.84 25.42 -3.75
N GLY A 340 11.40 24.19 -3.48
CA GLY A 340 10.01 23.81 -3.25
C GLY A 340 9.61 22.50 -3.90
N PHE A 341 8.31 22.30 -4.11
CA PHE A 341 7.74 21.05 -4.57
C PHE A 341 6.78 21.21 -5.72
N LEU A 342 6.73 20.21 -6.60
CA LEU A 342 5.68 19.99 -7.60
C LEU A 342 4.92 18.71 -7.21
N ASP A 343 3.61 18.71 -7.40
CA ASP A 343 2.73 17.57 -7.12
C ASP A 343 1.47 17.61 -8.03
N TYR A 344 0.45 16.83 -7.69
CA TYR A 344 -0.81 16.80 -8.46
C TYR A 344 -1.50 18.16 -8.59
N GLU A 345 -1.41 18.99 -7.57
CA GLU A 345 -2.08 20.31 -7.52
C GLU A 345 -1.13 21.41 -7.96
N ARG A 346 0.08 21.40 -7.44
CA ARG A 346 1.12 22.38 -7.71
C ARG A 346 1.94 21.98 -8.92
N LYS A 347 1.52 22.42 -10.10
CA LYS A 347 2.16 22.11 -11.40
C LYS A 347 3.20 23.15 -11.83
N LYS A 348 3.40 24.21 -11.05
CA LYS A 348 4.33 25.30 -11.33
C LYS A 348 5.07 25.75 -10.09
N ILE A 349 6.35 26.09 -10.25
CA ILE A 349 7.19 26.66 -9.19
C ILE A 349 8.13 27.72 -9.80
N VAL A 350 8.49 28.73 -8.99
CA VAL A 350 9.46 29.74 -9.40
C VAL A 350 10.87 29.24 -9.09
N ILE A 351 11.71 29.18 -10.11
CA ILE A 351 13.15 28.98 -9.95
C ILE A 351 13.78 30.34 -9.67
N PRO A 352 14.50 30.49 -8.54
CA PRO A 352 15.11 31.75 -8.15
C PRO A 352 16.17 32.22 -9.16
N LEU A 353 16.61 33.45 -9.04
CA LEU A 353 17.67 34.01 -9.88
C LEU A 353 18.94 33.18 -9.74
N ILE A 354 19.48 32.73 -10.88
CA ILE A 354 20.72 31.95 -10.98
C ILE A 354 21.77 32.71 -11.77
N GLN A 355 23.03 32.36 -11.54
CA GLN A 355 24.14 32.89 -12.31
C GLN A 355 24.78 31.75 -13.14
N GLY A 356 24.81 31.95 -14.46
CA GLY A 356 25.40 30.98 -15.38
C GLY A 356 24.68 29.64 -15.44
N TYR A 357 25.38 28.62 -15.87
CA TYR A 357 24.86 27.25 -15.96
C TYR A 357 24.74 26.63 -14.56
N THR A 358 23.55 26.18 -14.23
CA THR A 358 23.21 25.65 -12.92
C THR A 358 22.51 24.30 -13.04
N ARG A 359 22.77 23.41 -12.11
CA ARG A 359 22.17 22.10 -12.06
C ARG A 359 20.79 22.17 -11.46
N LEU A 360 19.77 21.79 -12.22
CA LEU A 360 18.40 21.61 -11.75
C LEU A 360 18.19 20.13 -11.43
N ARG A 361 17.65 19.82 -10.27
CA ARG A 361 17.33 18.47 -9.84
C ARG A 361 15.90 18.38 -9.37
N ILE A 362 15.21 17.30 -9.73
CA ILE A 362 13.86 17.01 -9.27
C ILE A 362 13.85 15.59 -8.72
N LEU A 363 13.72 15.48 -7.40
CA LEU A 363 13.59 14.19 -6.72
C LEU A 363 12.11 13.84 -6.63
N VAL A 364 11.67 12.87 -7.43
CA VAL A 364 10.27 12.46 -7.51
C VAL A 364 10.06 11.21 -6.68
N GLU A 365 9.09 11.26 -5.77
CA GLU A 365 8.60 10.13 -5.01
C GLU A 365 7.33 9.55 -5.65
N ASN A 366 7.32 8.22 -5.82
CA ASN A 366 6.11 7.45 -6.03
C ASN A 366 5.46 7.17 -4.66
N ARG A 367 4.39 7.88 -4.34
CA ARG A 367 3.72 7.81 -3.03
C ARG A 367 2.71 6.66 -2.91
N GLY A 368 2.50 5.90 -3.96
CA GLY A 368 1.54 4.79 -4.06
C GLY A 368 0.66 4.90 -5.30
N ARG A 369 0.18 3.76 -5.80
CA ARG A 369 -0.72 3.74 -6.96
C ARG A 369 -2.16 3.64 -6.52
N VAL A 370 -3.02 4.40 -7.22
CA VAL A 370 -4.47 4.33 -7.02
C VAL A 370 -4.95 2.92 -7.35
N ASN A 371 -5.72 2.33 -6.43
CA ASN A 371 -6.20 0.96 -6.52
C ASN A 371 -7.72 0.83 -6.65
N TYR A 372 -8.44 1.96 -6.66
CA TYR A 372 -9.90 2.00 -6.78
C TYR A 372 -10.36 3.20 -7.62
N GLY A 373 -11.47 3.03 -8.34
CA GLY A 373 -12.11 4.09 -9.13
C GLY A 373 -11.49 4.30 -10.52
N ASP A 374 -11.81 5.41 -11.14
CA ASP A 374 -11.54 5.68 -12.56
C ASP A 374 -10.07 5.94 -12.91
N ASN A 375 -9.25 6.29 -11.93
CA ASN A 375 -7.87 6.72 -12.17
C ASN A 375 -6.83 5.57 -12.11
N ILE A 376 -7.26 4.32 -12.09
CA ILE A 376 -6.35 3.14 -11.99
C ILE A 376 -5.39 3.07 -13.18
N ASP A 377 -5.85 3.39 -14.39
CA ASP A 377 -5.03 3.31 -15.62
C ASP A 377 -4.01 4.44 -15.73
N ASP A 378 -4.21 5.55 -15.03
CA ASP A 378 -3.36 6.73 -15.11
C ASP A 378 -2.38 6.82 -13.93
N GLN A 379 -1.60 5.75 -13.72
CA GLN A 379 -0.71 5.60 -12.56
C GLN A 379 0.77 5.50 -12.92
N ARG A 380 1.19 6.05 -14.05
CA ARG A 380 2.62 6.24 -14.35
C ARG A 380 3.22 7.25 -13.39
N LYS A 381 4.44 6.98 -12.91
CA LYS A 381 5.12 7.75 -11.87
C LYS A 381 6.40 8.38 -12.39
N GLY A 382 6.85 9.43 -11.71
CA GLY A 382 8.01 10.22 -12.13
C GLY A 382 7.61 11.53 -12.81
N LEU A 383 8.44 12.02 -13.71
CA LEU A 383 8.09 13.13 -14.58
C LEU A 383 7.28 12.59 -15.77
N ILE A 384 6.08 13.13 -15.95
CA ILE A 384 5.14 12.68 -16.98
C ILE A 384 5.15 13.66 -18.14
N GLY A 385 5.75 13.27 -19.26
CA GLY A 385 5.93 14.14 -20.42
C GLY A 385 7.04 15.17 -20.22
N ASN A 386 6.95 16.27 -20.92
CA ASN A 386 7.97 17.32 -20.87
C ASN A 386 7.85 18.17 -19.61
N ILE A 387 8.99 18.63 -19.12
CA ILE A 387 9.11 19.67 -18.09
C ILE A 387 9.62 20.95 -18.78
N TYR A 388 9.04 22.07 -18.45
CA TYR A 388 9.29 23.35 -19.09
C TYR A 388 9.87 24.37 -18.12
N LEU A 389 10.81 25.17 -18.59
CA LEU A 389 11.26 26.38 -17.93
C LEU A 389 10.93 27.57 -18.86
N ASN A 390 10.09 28.49 -18.40
CA ASN A 390 9.59 29.62 -19.21
C ASN A 390 9.05 29.14 -20.57
N ASP A 391 8.19 28.13 -20.57
CA ASP A 391 7.55 27.49 -21.73
C ASP A 391 8.53 26.76 -22.71
N SER A 392 9.82 26.74 -22.42
CA SER A 392 10.81 26.00 -23.19
C SER A 392 11.04 24.62 -22.56
N PRO A 393 10.94 23.50 -23.35
CA PRO A 393 11.11 22.17 -22.80
C PRO A 393 12.57 21.94 -22.39
N LEU A 394 12.77 21.46 -21.18
CA LEU A 394 14.08 21.03 -20.68
C LEU A 394 14.52 19.74 -21.37
N LYS A 395 15.83 19.59 -21.56
CA LYS A 395 16.45 18.47 -22.27
C LYS A 395 17.70 17.97 -21.57
N LYS A 396 18.23 16.84 -22.04
CA LYS A 396 19.49 16.23 -21.58
C LYS A 396 19.45 15.88 -20.10
N PHE A 397 18.55 14.96 -19.77
CA PHE A 397 18.39 14.47 -18.41
C PHE A 397 19.37 13.34 -18.10
N ARG A 398 19.89 13.37 -16.87
CA ARG A 398 20.50 12.23 -16.18
C ARG A 398 19.50 11.76 -15.13
N ILE A 399 19.08 10.49 -15.20
CA ILE A 399 17.99 9.96 -14.41
C ILE A 399 18.52 8.83 -13.53
N TYR A 400 18.48 9.01 -12.23
CA TYR A 400 18.94 8.04 -11.22
C TYR A 400 17.74 7.31 -10.62
N SER A 401 17.76 5.98 -10.68
CA SER A 401 16.78 5.14 -10.00
C SER A 401 17.17 4.93 -8.53
N LEU A 402 16.29 5.27 -7.63
CA LEU A 402 16.46 5.14 -6.19
C LEU A 402 15.37 4.18 -5.66
N ASP A 403 15.42 2.93 -6.11
CA ASP A 403 14.45 1.89 -5.70
C ASP A 403 14.69 1.39 -4.27
N MET A 404 15.85 1.74 -3.70
CA MET A 404 16.25 1.49 -2.31
C MET A 404 16.03 0.03 -1.86
N LYS A 405 16.28 -0.91 -2.77
CA LYS A 405 16.30 -2.34 -2.45
C LYS A 405 17.53 -2.69 -1.62
N LYS A 406 17.57 -3.89 -1.05
CA LYS A 406 18.71 -4.35 -0.25
C LYS A 406 20.04 -4.20 -1.01
N SER A 407 20.08 -4.49 -2.30
CA SER A 407 21.25 -4.31 -3.16
C SER A 407 21.71 -2.87 -3.31
N PHE A 408 20.81 -1.90 -3.17
CA PHE A 408 21.13 -0.48 -3.18
C PHE A 408 22.05 -0.12 -2.00
N PHE A 409 21.72 -0.57 -0.79
CA PHE A 409 22.51 -0.28 0.41
C PHE A 409 23.82 -1.06 0.49
N GLN A 410 23.93 -2.21 -0.19
CA GLN A 410 25.17 -2.99 -0.27
C GLN A 410 26.32 -2.22 -0.96
N ARG A 411 26.00 -1.15 -1.72
CA ARG A 411 26.98 -0.27 -2.33
C ARG A 411 27.57 0.76 -1.38
N PHE A 412 26.92 0.99 -0.25
CA PHE A 412 27.34 1.95 0.75
C PHE A 412 28.12 1.25 1.86
N SER A 413 29.34 0.79 1.56
CA SER A 413 30.24 0.24 2.58
C SER A 413 30.54 1.29 3.67
N VAL A 414 30.93 0.84 4.84
CA VAL A 414 31.07 1.69 6.04
C VAL A 414 32.01 2.89 5.82
N ASP A 415 33.02 2.74 4.97
CA ASP A 415 33.98 3.78 4.61
C ASP A 415 33.37 4.93 3.77
N LYS A 416 32.14 4.79 3.28
CA LYS A 416 31.42 5.85 2.54
C LYS A 416 30.63 6.78 3.45
N TRP A 417 30.47 6.39 4.71
CA TRP A 417 29.73 7.17 5.69
C TRP A 417 30.67 8.07 6.47
N SER A 418 30.21 9.26 6.83
CA SER A 418 30.91 10.22 7.67
C SER A 418 30.15 10.48 8.98
N PRO A 419 30.79 11.04 10.02
CA PRO A 419 30.08 11.60 11.15
C PRO A 419 29.04 12.65 10.68
N ILE A 420 27.94 12.77 11.42
CA ILE A 420 26.91 13.76 11.10
C ILE A 420 27.49 15.18 11.26
N PRO A 421 27.48 16.02 10.21
CA PRO A 421 27.95 17.40 10.33
C PRO A 421 26.97 18.27 11.14
N GLU A 422 27.43 19.44 11.63
CA GLU A 422 26.58 20.40 12.34
C GLU A 422 25.40 20.88 11.47
N GLU A 423 25.64 21.06 10.16
CA GLU A 423 24.65 21.47 9.17
C GLU A 423 24.55 20.37 8.07
N PRO A 424 23.75 19.33 8.26
CA PRO A 424 23.62 18.28 7.27
C PRO A 424 22.86 18.77 6.02
N MET A 425 23.36 18.39 4.85
CA MET A 425 22.65 18.62 3.59
C MET A 425 21.59 17.53 3.37
N PHE A 426 20.41 17.94 2.94
CA PHE A 426 19.31 17.03 2.62
C PHE A 426 19.01 16.98 1.12
N PRO A 427 18.39 15.89 0.62
CA PRO A 427 18.08 14.63 1.32
C PRO A 427 19.34 13.87 1.74
N ALA A 428 19.21 13.02 2.79
CA ALA A 428 20.37 12.29 3.29
C ALA A 428 19.97 10.96 3.93
N PHE A 429 20.95 10.07 4.03
CA PHE A 429 20.87 8.82 4.77
C PHE A 429 21.55 8.99 6.13
N PHE A 430 20.89 8.50 7.17
CA PHE A 430 21.40 8.46 8.54
C PHE A 430 21.48 7.01 8.99
N LEU A 431 22.62 6.61 9.54
CA LEU A 431 22.88 5.24 9.97
C LEU A 431 23.09 5.21 11.49
N GLY A 432 22.38 4.30 12.13
CA GLY A 432 22.54 3.97 13.53
C GLY A 432 22.50 2.46 13.78
N ALA A 433 22.83 2.06 15.00
CA ALA A 433 22.84 0.67 15.43
C ALA A 433 21.94 0.48 16.65
N LEU A 434 20.96 -0.39 16.54
CA LEU A 434 20.13 -0.86 17.65
C LEU A 434 20.74 -2.14 18.22
N SER A 435 21.16 -2.09 19.49
CA SER A 435 21.72 -3.26 20.18
C SER A 435 20.66 -3.96 21.01
N ILE A 436 20.50 -5.27 20.78
CA ILE A 436 19.54 -6.11 21.49
C ILE A 436 20.28 -7.24 22.21
N SER A 437 20.25 -7.20 23.55
CA SER A 437 20.98 -8.16 24.39
C SER A 437 20.26 -9.49 24.62
N LEU A 438 18.92 -9.50 24.50
CA LEU A 438 18.06 -10.67 24.69
C LEU A 438 17.36 -11.04 23.39
N SER A 439 16.40 -11.99 23.45
CA SER A 439 15.55 -12.30 22.29
C SER A 439 14.80 -11.05 21.84
N PRO A 440 14.75 -10.79 20.52
CA PRO A 440 14.01 -9.66 19.97
C PRO A 440 12.49 -9.81 20.19
N PHE A 441 11.84 -8.68 20.45
CA PHE A 441 10.39 -8.54 20.51
C PHE A 441 9.92 -7.44 19.58
N ASP A 442 8.62 -7.44 19.28
CA ASP A 442 7.97 -6.37 18.53
C ASP A 442 8.13 -5.02 19.25
N THR A 443 8.16 -3.96 18.46
CA THR A 443 8.26 -2.58 18.96
C THR A 443 7.66 -1.61 17.96
N PHE A 444 7.53 -0.35 18.36
CA PHE A 444 7.13 0.76 17.49
C PHE A 444 8.19 1.83 17.51
N MET A 445 8.65 2.22 16.31
CA MET A 445 9.67 3.27 16.14
C MET A 445 8.99 4.63 16.02
N LYS A 446 9.38 5.57 16.88
CA LYS A 446 8.90 6.96 16.86
C LYS A 446 10.02 7.89 16.39
N LEU A 447 9.77 8.59 15.27
CA LEU A 447 10.70 9.51 14.64
C LEU A 447 10.32 10.97 14.97
N GLU A 448 10.34 11.33 16.25
CA GLU A 448 10.02 12.68 16.69
C GLU A 448 11.13 13.67 16.29
N GLY A 449 10.74 14.79 15.67
CA GLY A 449 11.66 15.78 15.13
C GLY A 449 12.21 15.48 13.73
N TRP A 450 11.88 14.31 13.16
CA TRP A 450 12.13 13.98 11.76
C TRP A 450 10.95 14.43 10.90
N GLU A 451 11.19 14.84 9.65
CA GLU A 451 10.11 15.40 8.84
C GLU A 451 9.45 14.37 7.93
N LYS A 452 10.20 13.79 7.01
CA LYS A 452 9.64 12.85 6.03
C LYS A 452 10.72 11.96 5.43
N GLY A 453 10.41 10.68 5.36
CA GLY A 453 11.34 9.75 4.74
C GLY A 453 10.93 8.30 4.82
N VAL A 454 11.93 7.44 4.86
CA VAL A 454 11.78 5.97 4.82
C VAL A 454 12.78 5.34 5.80
N VAL A 455 12.35 4.33 6.52
CA VAL A 455 13.18 3.59 7.47
C VAL A 455 13.52 2.21 6.92
N PHE A 456 14.77 1.81 7.09
CA PHE A 456 15.27 0.48 6.74
C PHE A 456 15.89 -0.18 7.98
N VAL A 457 15.55 -1.42 8.23
CA VAL A 457 16.09 -2.22 9.32
C VAL A 457 16.70 -3.49 8.74
N ASN A 458 17.98 -3.74 9.01
CA ASN A 458 18.74 -4.89 8.46
C ASN A 458 18.62 -5.02 6.94
N GLY A 459 18.56 -3.86 6.24
CA GLY A 459 18.40 -3.78 4.78
C GLY A 459 16.99 -4.03 4.26
N GLN A 460 16.01 -4.22 5.12
CA GLN A 460 14.59 -4.36 4.77
C GLN A 460 13.88 -3.01 4.93
N ASN A 461 13.08 -2.63 3.95
CA ASN A 461 12.31 -1.38 3.98
C ASN A 461 11.11 -1.52 4.91
N LEU A 462 11.15 -0.83 6.05
CA LEU A 462 10.08 -0.84 7.05
C LEU A 462 8.87 -0.03 6.58
N GLY A 463 9.09 1.08 5.91
CA GLY A 463 8.03 1.94 5.41
C GLY A 463 8.35 3.42 5.49
N ARG A 464 7.39 4.21 5.05
CA ARG A 464 7.43 5.67 5.09
C ARG A 464 6.98 6.18 6.44
N TYR A 465 7.60 7.27 6.86
CA TYR A 465 7.09 8.15 7.92
C TYR A 465 6.93 9.57 7.37
N TRP A 466 6.04 10.33 7.97
CA TRP A 466 5.80 11.71 7.63
C TRP A 466 5.16 12.44 8.83
N ASN A 467 5.74 13.57 9.24
CA ASN A 467 5.28 14.31 10.42
C ASN A 467 3.89 14.96 10.28
N ILE A 468 3.31 14.95 9.07
CA ILE A 468 1.92 15.40 8.88
C ILE A 468 0.90 14.42 9.44
N GLY A 469 1.32 13.20 9.81
CA GLY A 469 0.46 12.16 10.37
C GLY A 469 -0.60 11.62 9.40
N PRO A 470 -1.57 10.88 9.95
CA PRO A 470 -1.84 10.64 11.38
C PRO A 470 -0.86 9.67 12.03
N GLN A 471 -0.27 8.74 11.29
CA GLN A 471 0.67 7.77 11.83
C GLN A 471 1.95 8.44 12.34
N GLU A 472 2.26 8.26 13.64
CA GLU A 472 3.43 8.82 14.33
C GLU A 472 4.51 7.78 14.64
N THR A 473 4.14 6.48 14.64
CA THR A 473 5.05 5.36 14.91
C THR A 473 4.99 4.32 13.82
N LEU A 474 6.13 3.66 13.54
CA LEU A 474 6.24 2.54 12.61
C LEU A 474 6.32 1.22 13.38
N TYR A 475 5.47 0.27 13.08
CA TYR A 475 5.53 -1.08 13.63
C TYR A 475 6.78 -1.80 13.12
N LEU A 476 7.60 -2.30 14.05
CA LEU A 476 8.80 -3.08 13.77
C LEU A 476 8.63 -4.49 14.37
N PRO A 477 8.39 -5.51 13.53
CA PRO A 477 8.27 -6.89 13.99
C PRO A 477 9.58 -7.40 14.60
N GLY A 478 9.51 -8.07 15.75
CA GLY A 478 10.66 -8.72 16.37
C GLY A 478 11.34 -9.76 15.47
N ALA A 479 10.58 -10.37 14.56
CA ALA A 479 11.10 -11.30 13.56
C ALA A 479 12.05 -10.65 12.52
N TRP A 480 12.11 -9.33 12.43
CA TRP A 480 13.08 -8.60 11.58
C TRP A 480 14.36 -8.24 12.31
N LEU A 481 14.39 -8.47 13.61
CA LEU A 481 15.49 -8.13 14.51
C LEU A 481 16.30 -9.36 14.88
N ASP A 482 17.60 -9.17 15.00
CA ASP A 482 18.54 -10.16 15.48
C ASP A 482 18.97 -9.82 16.92
N GLN A 483 19.31 -10.84 17.72
CA GLN A 483 20.07 -10.62 18.94
C GLN A 483 21.47 -10.07 18.58
N GLY A 484 21.88 -8.98 19.21
CA GLY A 484 23.10 -8.25 18.87
C GLY A 484 22.81 -6.94 18.17
N ILE A 485 23.60 -6.62 17.17
CA ILE A 485 23.55 -5.33 16.46
C ILE A 485 22.59 -5.41 15.26
N ASN A 486 21.62 -4.51 15.25
CA ASN A 486 20.70 -4.32 14.13
C ASN A 486 20.98 -2.97 13.46
N GLN A 487 21.18 -3.00 12.16
CA GLN A 487 21.42 -1.79 11.39
C GLN A 487 20.10 -1.06 11.12
N VAL A 488 20.06 0.24 11.43
CA VAL A 488 18.92 1.11 11.11
C VAL A 488 19.42 2.23 10.21
N ILE A 489 18.84 2.34 9.01
CA ILE A 489 19.10 3.43 8.07
C ILE A 489 17.80 4.22 7.91
N VAL A 490 17.89 5.54 8.03
CA VAL A 490 16.80 6.47 7.74
C VAL A 490 17.18 7.32 6.54
N PHE A 491 16.37 7.29 5.50
CA PHE A 491 16.41 8.29 4.44
C PHE A 491 15.49 9.44 4.85
N GLU A 492 16.04 10.62 5.01
CA GLU A 492 15.30 11.83 5.41
C GLU A 492 15.39 12.89 4.31
N GLU A 493 14.24 13.46 3.96
CA GLU A 493 14.14 14.43 2.88
C GLU A 493 14.57 15.85 3.28
N LYS A 494 14.41 16.25 4.56
CA LYS A 494 14.50 17.68 4.88
C LYS A 494 15.00 18.03 6.30
N MET A 495 14.63 17.27 7.32
CA MET A 495 14.98 17.59 8.70
C MET A 495 15.09 16.33 9.56
N ALA A 496 16.26 16.07 10.09
CA ALA A 496 16.53 14.92 10.95
C ALA A 496 16.43 15.29 12.43
N GLY A 497 15.76 14.46 13.20
CA GLY A 497 15.77 14.52 14.66
C GLY A 497 17.04 13.91 15.25
N PRO A 498 17.33 14.20 16.53
CA PRO A 498 18.55 13.72 17.18
C PRO A 498 18.49 12.25 17.60
N VAL A 499 17.29 11.66 17.65
CA VAL A 499 17.06 10.34 18.22
C VAL A 499 15.84 9.67 17.58
N ILE A 500 15.87 8.34 17.52
CA ILE A 500 14.72 7.49 17.22
C ILE A 500 14.33 6.80 18.52
N GLN A 501 13.09 6.95 18.94
CA GLN A 501 12.53 6.36 20.15
C GLN A 501 11.83 5.04 19.82
N PHE A 502 11.67 4.17 20.82
CA PHE A 502 10.92 2.93 20.72
C PHE A 502 9.85 2.88 21.79
N THR A 503 8.64 2.40 21.43
CA THR A 503 7.50 2.30 22.33
C THR A 503 6.84 0.94 22.25
N GLU A 504 6.12 0.53 23.29
CA GLU A 504 5.38 -0.75 23.31
C GLU A 504 3.98 -0.62 22.68
N THR A 505 3.54 0.61 22.43
CA THR A 505 2.21 0.91 21.89
C THR A 505 2.31 1.79 20.65
N PRO A 506 1.40 1.63 19.66
CA PRO A 506 1.35 2.49 18.51
C PRO A 506 0.83 3.89 18.87
N HIS A 507 1.30 4.89 18.12
CA HIS A 507 0.75 6.24 18.11
C HIS A 507 0.24 6.51 16.71
N LEU A 508 -1.09 6.57 16.56
CA LEU A 508 -1.79 6.72 15.29
C LEU A 508 -2.39 8.13 15.09
N GLY A 509 -1.99 9.08 15.96
CA GLY A 509 -2.37 10.48 15.86
C GLY A 509 -3.82 10.76 16.26
N ARG A 510 -4.34 11.89 15.78
CA ARG A 510 -5.69 12.34 16.10
C ARG A 510 -6.74 11.49 15.42
N SER A 511 -7.63 10.90 16.21
CA SER A 511 -8.72 10.06 15.71
C SER A 511 -9.94 10.86 15.27
N GLN A 512 -10.68 10.31 14.31
CA GLN A 512 -11.99 10.76 13.86
C GLN A 512 -12.92 9.57 13.71
N TYR A 513 -14.13 9.68 14.26
CA TYR A 513 -15.16 8.67 14.05
C TYR A 513 -15.64 8.67 12.61
N LEU A 514 -15.83 7.49 12.06
CA LEU A 514 -16.54 7.28 10.80
C LEU A 514 -18.04 7.48 11.02
N ASP A 515 -18.70 8.19 10.11
CA ASP A 515 -20.12 8.51 10.15
C ASP A 515 -21.02 7.31 9.76
#